data_e0045ae577558461d4ab72c1ac195cb4
#
_entry.id   e0045ae577558461d4ab72c1ac195cb4
#
_cell.length_a   1.000
_cell.length_b   1.000
_cell.length_c   1.000
_cell.angle_alpha   90.00
_cell.angle_beta   90.00
_cell.angle_gamma   90.00
#
_symmetry.space_group_name_H-M   'P 1'
#
loop_
_entity.id
_entity.type
_entity.pdbx_description
1 polymer ?
#
loop_
_entity_poly.entity_id
_entity_poly.type
_entity_poly.pdbx_seq_one_letter_code
_entity_poly.pdbx_strand_id
1 'polypeptide(L)'
;MKNYYRILLGRKSAFAEEAFRDGFIGVGWFGDVDLTNELTESWREFNHVFIPRYLATHPEKTKIAAGLACGMLHTIAKGIKEGDMVLCPDGKGFYHVGEVIGSYEYHPGHELAHRRPVRWLQRLVGREEMSQSLQNSAGSIATVSMLTKYADEIELLIGSTPSMVGSLAAENIEDASAFALEKHLEDFLVQNWSFTELGKNYDIFEEDGEPVGQQYPSDTGPIDVLAISKDKRELLVVELKKGRASDAVVGQIQRYMGYVKDELAEPGQIVRGAIIAFEDDIRVRRALSVTQNIEFYTYSIQFKLDKVAL
;
A
#
# COMPACT_ATOMS: atom_id res chain seq x y z
N MET A 1 -12.55 15.90 -5.00
CA MET A 1 -12.75 14.50 -5.47
C MET A 1 -12.76 13.64 -4.23
N LYS A 2 -13.67 12.71 -4.09
CA LYS A 2 -13.83 11.83 -2.94
C LYS A 2 -12.81 10.67 -3.06
N ASN A 3 -12.03 10.42 -2.02
CA ASN A 3 -11.08 9.32 -1.98
C ASN A 3 -11.61 8.17 -1.14
N TYR A 4 -11.04 6.98 -1.35
CA TYR A 4 -11.39 5.76 -0.66
C TYR A 4 -10.14 5.14 -0.05
N TYR A 5 -10.22 4.79 1.23
CA TYR A 5 -9.10 4.21 1.95
C TYR A 5 -9.53 2.94 2.68
N ARG A 6 -8.63 1.99 2.76
CA ARG A 6 -8.76 0.89 3.70
C ARG A 6 -7.92 1.22 4.94
N ILE A 7 -8.52 1.07 6.12
CA ILE A 7 -7.86 1.34 7.39
C ILE A 7 -7.93 0.10 8.28
N LEU A 8 -6.78 -0.40 8.73
CA LEU A 8 -6.68 -1.48 9.71
C LEU A 8 -6.65 -0.90 11.12
N LEU A 9 -7.66 -1.18 11.91
CA LEU A 9 -7.83 -0.65 13.27
C LEU A 9 -7.10 -1.52 14.29
N GLY A 10 -5.78 -1.34 14.36
CA GLY A 10 -4.87 -2.17 15.12
C GLY A 10 -4.58 -3.51 14.47
N ARG A 11 -3.55 -4.22 14.96
CA ARG A 11 -3.15 -5.53 14.44
C ARG A 11 -4.34 -6.50 14.47
N LYS A 12 -4.64 -7.15 13.33
CA LYS A 12 -5.78 -8.07 13.17
C LYS A 12 -7.12 -7.45 13.54
N SER A 13 -7.32 -6.15 13.31
CA SER A 13 -8.55 -5.41 13.66
C SER A 13 -8.88 -5.40 15.16
N ALA A 14 -7.87 -5.42 16.03
CA ALA A 14 -8.05 -5.53 17.48
C ALA A 14 -8.94 -4.44 18.08
N PHE A 15 -8.97 -3.24 17.50
CA PHE A 15 -9.76 -2.10 17.99
C PHE A 15 -10.97 -1.78 17.11
N ALA A 16 -11.34 -2.69 16.19
CA ALA A 16 -12.42 -2.46 15.24
C ALA A 16 -13.79 -2.28 15.95
N GLU A 17 -14.12 -3.12 16.93
CA GLU A 17 -15.40 -3.04 17.65
C GLU A 17 -15.55 -1.72 18.42
N GLU A 18 -14.47 -1.23 19.07
CA GLU A 18 -14.47 0.08 19.72
C GLU A 18 -14.70 1.20 18.69
N ALA A 19 -13.95 1.20 17.61
CA ALA A 19 -14.02 2.22 16.58
C ALA A 19 -15.39 2.26 15.86
N PHE A 20 -16.01 1.10 15.64
CA PHE A 20 -17.36 1.04 15.05
C PHE A 20 -18.44 1.54 16.00
N ARG A 21 -18.33 1.21 17.28
CA ARG A 21 -19.26 1.69 18.32
C ARG A 21 -19.15 3.19 18.52
N ASP A 22 -17.91 3.70 18.61
CA ASP A 22 -17.63 5.07 19.03
C ASP A 22 -17.47 6.05 17.82
N GLY A 23 -17.56 5.55 16.58
CA GLY A 23 -17.63 6.37 15.37
C GLY A 23 -16.30 7.02 14.98
N PHE A 24 -15.20 6.27 14.93
CA PHE A 24 -13.91 6.82 14.54
C PHE A 24 -13.04 5.84 13.72
N ILE A 25 -12.02 6.36 13.07
CA ILE A 25 -10.81 5.66 12.64
C ILE A 25 -9.61 6.23 13.38
N GLY A 26 -8.54 5.44 13.55
CA GLY A 26 -7.37 5.97 14.27
C GLY A 26 -6.15 5.06 14.22
N VAL A 27 -5.04 5.63 14.72
CA VAL A 27 -3.73 4.97 14.89
C VAL A 27 -3.09 5.38 16.21
N GLY A 28 -2.12 4.58 16.68
CA GLY A 28 -1.51 4.73 18.00
C GLY A 28 -0.05 5.21 18.01
N TRP A 29 0.61 5.37 16.85
CA TRP A 29 1.99 5.86 16.83
C TRP A 29 2.07 7.27 17.45
N PHE A 30 3.05 7.52 18.30
CA PHE A 30 3.15 8.77 19.08
C PHE A 30 1.92 9.02 19.98
N GLY A 31 1.36 7.98 20.56
CA GLY A 31 0.13 8.08 21.35
C GLY A 31 0.19 9.01 22.57
N ASP A 32 1.36 9.44 22.98
CA ASP A 32 1.64 10.41 24.05
C ASP A 32 1.86 11.87 23.55
N VAL A 33 1.77 12.10 22.23
CA VAL A 33 2.03 13.43 21.60
C VAL A 33 0.77 13.97 20.95
N ASP A 34 0.30 15.14 21.35
CA ASP A 34 -0.75 15.88 20.64
C ASP A 34 -0.21 16.56 19.38
N LEU A 35 -0.64 16.10 18.21
CA LEU A 35 -0.19 16.62 16.92
C LEU A 35 -1.01 17.81 16.39
N THR A 36 -1.99 18.33 17.13
CA THR A 36 -2.91 19.37 16.65
C THR A 36 -2.18 20.57 16.02
N ASN A 37 -1.07 20.99 16.60
CA ASN A 37 -0.28 22.11 16.13
C ASN A 37 1.01 21.71 15.37
N GLU A 38 1.24 20.42 15.16
CA GLU A 38 2.46 19.88 14.52
C GLU A 38 2.19 19.26 13.15
N LEU A 39 0.91 19.15 12.73
CA LEU A 39 0.52 18.60 11.44
C LEU A 39 0.83 19.57 10.31
N THR A 40 1.85 19.26 9.50
CA THR A 40 2.19 20.01 8.29
C THR A 40 1.27 19.63 7.12
N GLU A 41 1.14 20.51 6.11
CA GLU A 41 0.40 20.18 4.87
C GLU A 41 1.16 19.15 4.04
N SER A 42 2.48 19.18 4.09
CA SER A 42 3.35 18.27 3.36
C SER A 42 3.68 17.04 4.22
N TRP A 43 3.33 15.87 3.71
CA TRP A 43 3.76 14.60 4.30
C TRP A 43 5.29 14.50 4.44
N ARG A 44 6.04 15.03 3.46
CA ARG A 44 7.49 15.03 3.46
C ARG A 44 8.06 15.86 4.61
N GLU A 45 7.53 17.05 4.83
CA GLU A 45 7.91 17.90 5.96
C GLU A 45 7.61 17.22 7.30
N PHE A 46 6.45 16.57 7.41
CA PHE A 46 6.10 15.79 8.59
C PHE A 46 7.11 14.67 8.83
N ASN A 47 7.38 13.85 7.83
CA ASN A 47 8.33 12.75 7.95
C ASN A 47 9.74 13.23 8.32
N HIS A 48 10.19 14.33 7.74
CA HIS A 48 11.51 14.90 8.06
C HIS A 48 11.65 15.24 9.55
N VAL A 49 10.59 15.69 10.19
CA VAL A 49 10.57 16.02 11.63
C VAL A 49 10.33 14.76 12.49
N PHE A 50 9.41 13.90 12.09
CA PHE A 50 8.91 12.83 12.96
C PHE A 50 9.68 11.52 12.84
N ILE A 51 10.33 11.20 11.72
CA ILE A 51 11.19 10.00 11.60
C ILE A 51 12.32 10.03 12.64
N PRO A 52 13.10 11.12 12.82
CA PRO A 52 14.10 11.17 13.87
C PRO A 52 13.53 11.01 15.29
N ARG A 53 12.36 11.62 15.56
CA ARG A 53 11.68 11.48 16.86
C ARG A 53 11.23 10.04 17.10
N TYR A 54 10.70 9.36 16.08
CA TYR A 54 10.29 7.95 16.16
C TYR A 54 11.48 7.05 16.48
N LEU A 55 12.59 7.22 15.77
CA LEU A 55 13.81 6.44 15.99
C LEU A 55 14.49 6.73 17.35
N ALA A 56 14.32 7.93 17.90
CA ALA A 56 14.81 8.24 19.23
C ALA A 56 14.09 7.44 20.34
N THR A 57 12.79 7.13 20.14
CA THR A 57 12.00 6.31 21.06
C THR A 57 11.99 4.83 20.72
N HIS A 58 12.35 4.47 19.48
CA HIS A 58 12.39 3.10 18.95
C HIS A 58 13.74 2.83 18.25
N PRO A 59 14.84 2.77 19.00
CA PRO A 59 16.20 2.67 18.42
C PRO A 59 16.46 1.33 17.70
N GLU A 60 15.61 0.33 17.93
CA GLU A 60 15.65 -0.97 17.24
C GLU A 60 15.01 -0.95 15.84
N LYS A 61 14.27 0.12 15.52
CA LYS A 61 13.56 0.25 14.24
C LYS A 61 14.43 0.90 13.16
N THR A 62 14.11 0.60 11.89
CA THR A 62 14.77 1.19 10.73
C THR A 62 14.09 2.49 10.29
N LYS A 63 14.78 3.31 9.49
CA LYS A 63 14.15 4.47 8.85
C LYS A 63 12.96 4.11 7.97
N ILE A 64 13.00 2.93 7.32
CA ILE A 64 11.90 2.44 6.50
C ILE A 64 10.66 2.22 7.36
N ALA A 65 10.80 1.53 8.49
CA ALA A 65 9.71 1.32 9.45
C ALA A 65 9.19 2.64 10.03
N ALA A 66 10.09 3.55 10.39
CA ALA A 66 9.73 4.88 10.88
C ALA A 66 8.99 5.71 9.81
N GLY A 67 9.45 5.67 8.56
CA GLY A 67 8.81 6.34 7.42
C GLY A 67 7.39 5.81 7.18
N LEU A 68 7.20 4.49 7.28
CA LEU A 68 5.89 3.86 7.18
C LEU A 68 4.95 4.34 8.29
N ALA A 69 5.40 4.28 9.56
CA ALA A 69 4.61 4.70 10.72
C ALA A 69 4.22 6.19 10.64
N CYS A 70 5.20 7.07 10.39
CA CYS A 70 4.98 8.51 10.26
C CYS A 70 4.07 8.86 9.07
N GLY A 71 4.29 8.22 7.91
CA GLY A 71 3.48 8.45 6.71
C GLY A 71 2.02 8.04 6.90
N MET A 72 1.77 6.89 7.51
CA MET A 72 0.40 6.42 7.81
C MET A 72 -0.27 7.29 8.88
N LEU A 73 0.47 7.70 9.90
CA LEU A 73 -0.03 8.65 10.91
C LEU A 73 -0.44 9.98 10.26
N HIS A 74 0.43 10.57 9.42
CA HIS A 74 0.10 11.79 8.69
C HIS A 74 -1.12 11.60 7.78
N THR A 75 -1.22 10.46 7.10
CA THR A 75 -2.37 10.16 6.22
C THR A 75 -3.67 10.15 7.02
N ILE A 76 -3.71 9.50 8.18
CA ILE A 76 -4.91 9.50 9.05
C ILE A 76 -5.18 10.91 9.59
N ALA A 77 -4.17 11.58 10.16
CA ALA A 77 -4.37 12.85 10.85
C ALA A 77 -4.68 14.02 9.91
N LYS A 78 -4.05 14.04 8.70
CA LYS A 78 -4.09 15.19 7.80
C LYS A 78 -4.46 14.83 6.35
N GLY A 79 -3.99 13.70 5.84
CA GLY A 79 -4.16 13.30 4.44
C GLY A 79 -5.61 13.02 4.06
N ILE A 80 -6.31 12.21 4.85
CA ILE A 80 -7.73 11.91 4.69
C ILE A 80 -8.54 13.17 4.98
N LYS A 81 -9.52 13.47 4.13
CA LYS A 81 -10.35 14.67 4.24
C LYS A 81 -11.79 14.33 4.65
N GLU A 82 -12.51 15.31 5.15
CA GLU A 82 -13.96 15.19 5.36
C GLU A 82 -14.64 14.86 4.03
N GLY A 83 -15.58 13.91 4.05
CA GLY A 83 -16.25 13.38 2.86
C GLY A 83 -15.51 12.21 2.19
N ASP A 84 -14.26 11.90 2.56
CA ASP A 84 -13.59 10.69 2.09
C ASP A 84 -14.22 9.44 2.73
N MET A 85 -14.12 8.31 2.02
CA MET A 85 -14.67 7.03 2.47
C MET A 85 -13.59 6.12 3.02
N VAL A 86 -13.95 5.39 4.05
CA VAL A 86 -13.05 4.40 4.68
C VAL A 86 -13.72 3.03 4.73
N LEU A 87 -12.93 1.99 4.45
CA LEU A 87 -13.28 0.58 4.59
C LEU A 87 -12.42 -0.02 5.70
N CYS A 88 -13.04 -0.49 6.75
CA CYS A 88 -12.33 -1.07 7.89
C CYS A 88 -12.76 -2.52 8.10
N PRO A 89 -11.81 -3.49 7.99
CA PRO A 89 -12.13 -4.89 8.23
C PRO A 89 -12.45 -5.13 9.72
N ASP A 90 -13.45 -6.00 9.97
CA ASP A 90 -13.84 -6.42 11.31
C ASP A 90 -13.04 -7.64 11.85
N GLY A 91 -12.15 -8.19 11.00
CA GLY A 91 -11.42 -9.42 11.31
C GLY A 91 -12.25 -10.71 11.16
N LYS A 92 -13.51 -10.62 10.73
CA LYS A 92 -14.47 -11.74 10.59
C LYS A 92 -14.93 -11.95 9.14
N GLY A 93 -14.34 -11.23 8.18
CA GLY A 93 -14.65 -11.33 6.75
C GLY A 93 -15.53 -10.22 6.20
N PHE A 94 -15.92 -9.25 7.03
CA PHE A 94 -16.70 -8.10 6.61
C PHE A 94 -15.92 -6.81 6.75
N TYR A 95 -16.31 -5.82 5.96
CA TYR A 95 -15.79 -4.45 6.02
C TYR A 95 -16.92 -3.49 6.38
N HIS A 96 -16.69 -2.72 7.43
CA HIS A 96 -17.49 -1.54 7.73
C HIS A 96 -17.06 -0.41 6.81
N VAL A 97 -18.04 0.23 6.18
CA VAL A 97 -17.80 1.39 5.32
C VAL A 97 -18.32 2.62 6.03
N GLY A 98 -17.55 3.68 6.02
CA GLY A 98 -17.91 4.94 6.68
C GLY A 98 -17.41 6.15 5.93
N GLU A 99 -18.04 7.30 6.21
CA GLU A 99 -17.65 8.61 5.73
C GLU A 99 -16.93 9.36 6.84
N VAL A 100 -15.77 9.92 6.55
CA VAL A 100 -15.05 10.81 7.48
C VAL A 100 -15.82 12.13 7.59
N ILE A 101 -16.27 12.48 8.80
CA ILE A 101 -17.15 13.63 9.05
C ILE A 101 -16.54 14.74 9.88
N GLY A 102 -15.26 14.62 10.25
CA GLY A 102 -14.61 15.63 11.06
C GLY A 102 -13.08 15.67 10.88
N SER A 103 -12.47 16.66 11.49
CA SER A 103 -11.03 16.85 11.49
C SER A 103 -10.32 15.93 12.48
N TYR A 104 -9.00 16.02 12.54
CA TYR A 104 -8.15 15.30 13.49
C TYR A 104 -8.53 15.61 14.94
N GLU A 105 -8.52 14.54 15.77
CA GLU A 105 -8.73 14.60 17.22
C GLU A 105 -7.64 13.78 17.94
N TYR A 106 -7.14 14.32 19.03
CA TYR A 106 -6.20 13.63 19.92
C TYR A 106 -6.91 13.15 21.19
N HIS A 107 -6.78 11.86 21.47
CA HIS A 107 -7.38 11.17 22.61
C HIS A 107 -6.29 10.55 23.49
N PRO A 108 -5.73 11.29 24.47
CA PRO A 108 -4.66 10.79 25.32
C PRO A 108 -5.09 9.56 26.14
N GLY A 109 -4.18 8.60 26.29
CA GLY A 109 -4.41 7.38 27.06
C GLY A 109 -5.19 6.28 26.34
N HIS A 110 -5.55 6.48 25.07
CA HIS A 110 -6.14 5.45 24.22
C HIS A 110 -5.08 4.81 23.32
N GLU A 111 -5.23 3.51 23.03
CA GLU A 111 -4.34 2.78 22.11
C GLU A 111 -4.34 3.37 20.69
N LEU A 112 -5.50 3.79 20.20
CA LEU A 112 -5.63 4.58 18.99
C LEU A 112 -5.86 6.05 19.40
N ALA A 113 -4.78 6.75 19.75
CA ALA A 113 -4.84 8.11 20.28
C ALA A 113 -5.12 9.17 19.21
N HIS A 114 -4.69 8.93 17.96
CA HIS A 114 -4.88 9.86 16.84
C HIS A 114 -6.09 9.41 16.02
N ARG A 115 -7.17 10.18 16.08
CA ARG A 115 -8.49 9.78 15.55
C ARG A 115 -9.03 10.76 14.51
N ARG A 116 -9.94 10.25 13.69
CA ARG A 116 -10.84 11.02 12.83
C ARG A 116 -12.27 10.51 13.03
N PRO A 117 -13.24 11.39 13.27
CA PRO A 117 -14.65 11.00 13.38
C PRO A 117 -15.17 10.41 12.07
N VAL A 118 -15.94 9.33 12.19
CA VAL A 118 -16.51 8.60 11.04
C VAL A 118 -17.98 8.31 11.31
N ARG A 119 -18.81 8.57 10.30
CA ARG A 119 -20.19 8.11 10.24
C ARG A 119 -20.24 6.78 9.52
N TRP A 120 -20.38 5.68 10.25
CA TRP A 120 -20.49 4.35 9.68
C TRP A 120 -21.83 4.17 8.96
N LEU A 121 -21.78 3.56 7.78
CA LEU A 121 -22.97 3.14 7.04
C LEU A 121 -23.54 1.87 7.67
N GLN A 122 -24.84 1.64 7.49
CA GLN A 122 -25.48 0.41 8.00
C GLN A 122 -25.11 -0.84 7.19
N ARG A 123 -24.72 -0.64 5.93
CA ARG A 123 -24.30 -1.71 5.01
C ARG A 123 -22.90 -2.20 5.37
N LEU A 124 -22.79 -3.49 5.64
CA LEU A 124 -21.51 -4.20 5.67
C LEU A 124 -21.23 -4.79 4.30
N VAL A 125 -19.98 -4.77 3.88
CA VAL A 125 -19.52 -5.37 2.62
C VAL A 125 -18.78 -6.65 2.96
N GLY A 126 -19.30 -7.79 2.50
CA GLY A 126 -18.61 -9.08 2.61
C GLY A 126 -17.38 -9.12 1.70
N ARG A 127 -16.30 -9.74 2.16
CA ARG A 127 -15.11 -9.89 1.33
C ARG A 127 -15.39 -10.63 0.03
N GLU A 128 -16.30 -11.61 0.05
CA GLU A 128 -16.74 -12.40 -1.09
C GLU A 128 -17.57 -11.60 -2.11
N GLU A 129 -18.12 -10.45 -1.72
CA GLU A 129 -18.86 -9.55 -2.62
C GLU A 129 -17.92 -8.69 -3.48
N MET A 130 -16.64 -8.58 -3.07
CA MET A 130 -15.64 -7.78 -3.76
C MET A 130 -15.03 -8.53 -4.95
N SER A 131 -14.65 -7.80 -5.99
CA SER A 131 -13.79 -8.37 -7.04
C SER A 131 -12.47 -8.88 -6.43
N GLN A 132 -11.82 -9.84 -7.08
CA GLN A 132 -10.52 -10.35 -6.63
C GLN A 132 -9.49 -9.23 -6.48
N SER A 133 -9.51 -8.24 -7.35
CA SER A 133 -8.60 -7.08 -7.32
C SER A 133 -8.83 -6.20 -6.09
N LEU A 134 -10.10 -5.93 -5.74
CA LEU A 134 -10.44 -5.17 -4.54
C LEU A 134 -10.11 -6.00 -3.28
N GLN A 135 -10.42 -7.31 -3.27
CA GLN A 135 -10.05 -8.21 -2.17
C GLN A 135 -8.56 -8.18 -1.85
N ASN A 136 -7.71 -8.23 -2.88
CA ASN A 136 -6.26 -8.20 -2.73
C ASN A 136 -5.79 -6.85 -2.17
N SER A 137 -6.26 -5.73 -2.72
CA SER A 137 -5.90 -4.40 -2.25
C SER A 137 -6.44 -4.08 -0.84
N ALA A 138 -7.66 -4.52 -0.55
CA ALA A 138 -8.26 -4.40 0.79
C ALA A 138 -7.64 -5.37 1.81
N GLY A 139 -7.01 -6.45 1.35
CA GLY A 139 -6.26 -7.40 2.16
C GLY A 139 -4.81 -7.02 2.43
N SER A 140 -4.35 -5.85 1.99
CA SER A 140 -2.99 -5.35 2.25
C SER A 140 -2.67 -5.35 3.74
N ILE A 141 -1.42 -5.63 4.08
CA ILE A 141 -0.93 -5.67 5.46
C ILE A 141 -0.75 -4.26 6.04
N ALA A 142 -0.48 -3.28 5.18
CA ALA A 142 -0.31 -1.89 5.60
C ALA A 142 -1.53 -1.38 6.38
N THR A 143 -1.32 -0.55 7.40
CA THR A 143 -2.42 0.02 8.21
C THR A 143 -3.35 0.89 7.37
N VAL A 144 -2.81 1.64 6.41
CA VAL A 144 -3.56 2.50 5.49
C VAL A 144 -3.26 2.09 4.06
N SER A 145 -4.28 1.89 3.23
CA SER A 145 -4.14 1.63 1.79
C SER A 145 -5.14 2.48 1.01
N MET A 146 -4.71 3.08 -0.09
CA MET A 146 -5.59 3.86 -0.97
C MET A 146 -6.36 2.92 -1.89
N LEU A 147 -7.69 3.04 -1.88
CA LEU A 147 -8.62 2.27 -2.70
C LEU A 147 -9.38 3.11 -3.73
N THR A 148 -9.00 4.37 -3.93
CA THR A 148 -9.72 5.34 -4.80
C THR A 148 -9.94 4.81 -6.22
N LYS A 149 -9.02 3.99 -6.74
CA LYS A 149 -9.17 3.34 -8.05
C LYS A 149 -10.34 2.34 -8.15
N TYR A 150 -10.89 1.93 -7.02
CA TYR A 150 -12.06 1.03 -6.92
C TYR A 150 -13.33 1.79 -6.50
N ALA A 151 -13.35 3.12 -6.62
CA ALA A 151 -14.46 3.96 -6.17
C ALA A 151 -15.81 3.48 -6.71
N ASP A 152 -15.89 3.21 -8.03
CA ASP A 152 -17.15 2.77 -8.69
C ASP A 152 -17.62 1.42 -8.14
N GLU A 153 -16.72 0.46 -7.95
CA GLU A 153 -17.05 -0.83 -7.36
C GLU A 153 -17.52 -0.68 -5.91
N ILE A 154 -16.82 0.12 -5.11
CA ILE A 154 -17.19 0.35 -3.71
C ILE A 154 -18.55 1.03 -3.61
N GLU A 155 -18.83 2.04 -4.45
CA GLU A 155 -20.16 2.70 -4.48
C GLU A 155 -21.27 1.73 -4.87
N LEU A 156 -21.03 0.80 -5.79
CA LEU A 156 -21.98 -0.26 -6.12
C LEU A 156 -22.22 -1.19 -4.93
N LEU A 157 -21.19 -1.61 -4.24
CA LEU A 157 -21.28 -2.50 -3.07
C LEU A 157 -22.07 -1.86 -1.92
N ILE A 158 -21.90 -0.57 -1.66
CA ILE A 158 -22.61 0.13 -0.59
C ILE A 158 -24.04 0.56 -0.98
N GLY A 159 -24.32 0.75 -2.27
CA GLY A 159 -25.62 1.14 -2.81
C GLY A 159 -26.54 -0.03 -3.16
N SER A 160 -26.02 -1.26 -3.25
CA SER A 160 -26.78 -2.43 -3.70
C SER A 160 -27.43 -3.20 -2.55
N THR A 161 -28.68 -3.64 -2.79
CA THR A 161 -29.26 -4.76 -2.05
C THR A 161 -28.59 -6.06 -2.50
N PRO A 162 -28.41 -7.09 -1.64
CA PRO A 162 -27.62 -8.30 -1.91
C PRO A 162 -27.93 -9.07 -3.20
N SER A 163 -29.04 -8.76 -3.85
CA SER A 163 -29.55 -9.48 -5.04
C SER A 163 -29.01 -8.97 -6.39
N MET A 164 -28.29 -7.83 -6.44
CA MET A 164 -27.86 -7.22 -7.72
C MET A 164 -26.37 -7.40 -8.05
N VAL A 165 -25.53 -7.79 -7.11
CA VAL A 165 -24.05 -7.81 -7.28
C VAL A 165 -23.58 -8.90 -8.25
N GLY A 166 -24.32 -9.97 -8.44
CA GLY A 166 -23.95 -11.07 -9.34
C GLY A 166 -24.08 -10.77 -10.85
N SER A 167 -24.74 -9.67 -11.23
CA SER A 167 -25.06 -9.39 -12.64
C SER A 167 -24.25 -8.26 -13.27
N LEU A 168 -23.63 -7.37 -12.48
CA LEU A 168 -22.96 -6.18 -13.01
C LEU A 168 -21.43 -6.32 -13.16
N ALA A 169 -20.86 -7.40 -12.64
CA ALA A 169 -19.41 -7.66 -12.77
C ALA A 169 -18.96 -8.05 -14.20
N ALA A 170 -19.90 -8.17 -15.15
CA ALA A 170 -19.63 -8.70 -16.49
C ALA A 170 -19.40 -7.63 -17.59
N GLU A 171 -19.66 -6.35 -17.37
CA GLU A 171 -19.72 -5.36 -18.46
C GLU A 171 -18.50 -4.41 -18.61
N ASN A 172 -17.50 -4.46 -17.73
CA ASN A 172 -16.26 -3.64 -17.83
C ASN A 172 -14.99 -4.49 -17.85
N ILE A 173 -14.94 -5.51 -18.72
CA ILE A 173 -13.92 -6.57 -18.68
C ILE A 173 -12.55 -6.15 -19.24
N GLU A 174 -12.46 -5.18 -20.16
CA GLU A 174 -11.17 -4.90 -20.81
C GLU A 174 -10.16 -4.14 -19.94
N ASP A 175 -10.57 -3.14 -19.17
CA ASP A 175 -9.68 -2.40 -18.26
C ASP A 175 -9.47 -3.11 -16.91
N ALA A 176 -10.51 -3.75 -16.38
CA ALA A 176 -10.44 -4.51 -15.14
C ALA A 176 -9.57 -5.78 -15.26
N SER A 177 -9.61 -6.47 -16.41
CA SER A 177 -8.73 -7.64 -16.65
C SER A 177 -7.26 -7.25 -16.76
N ALA A 178 -7.00 -6.10 -17.36
CA ALA A 178 -5.67 -5.56 -17.51
C ALA A 178 -5.04 -5.21 -16.15
N PHE A 179 -5.81 -4.58 -15.27
CA PHE A 179 -5.39 -4.22 -13.92
C PHE A 179 -5.31 -5.45 -12.98
N ALA A 180 -6.27 -6.36 -13.08
CA ALA A 180 -6.24 -7.62 -12.33
C ALA A 180 -4.97 -8.44 -12.64
N LEU A 181 -4.50 -8.44 -13.88
CA LEU A 181 -3.27 -9.13 -14.27
C LEU A 181 -2.00 -8.52 -13.67
N GLU A 182 -1.92 -7.17 -13.55
CA GLU A 182 -0.76 -6.51 -12.94
C GLU A 182 -0.69 -6.78 -11.43
N LYS A 183 -1.82 -6.71 -10.75
CA LYS A 183 -1.92 -7.06 -9.33
C LYS A 183 -1.65 -8.55 -9.07
N HIS A 184 -2.15 -9.43 -9.92
CA HIS A 184 -1.84 -10.87 -9.82
C HIS A 184 -0.36 -11.16 -10.06
N LEU A 185 0.30 -10.41 -10.98
CA LEU A 185 1.73 -10.50 -11.19
C LEU A 185 2.50 -10.07 -9.94
N GLU A 186 2.10 -8.96 -9.32
CA GLU A 186 2.71 -8.47 -8.09
C GLU A 186 2.57 -9.47 -6.94
N ASP A 187 1.35 -9.95 -6.68
CA ASP A 187 1.07 -10.93 -5.65
C ASP A 187 1.84 -12.25 -5.91
N PHE A 188 1.87 -12.69 -7.17
CA PHE A 188 2.64 -13.87 -7.56
C PHE A 188 4.15 -13.67 -7.35
N LEU A 189 4.69 -12.52 -7.73
CA LEU A 189 6.09 -12.19 -7.53
C LEU A 189 6.44 -12.18 -6.03
N VAL A 190 5.62 -11.53 -5.21
CA VAL A 190 5.83 -11.43 -3.76
C VAL A 190 5.78 -12.81 -3.10
N GLN A 191 4.78 -13.63 -3.43
CA GLN A 191 4.63 -14.99 -2.88
C GLN A 191 5.76 -15.95 -3.31
N ASN A 192 6.34 -15.71 -4.48
CA ASN A 192 7.40 -16.52 -5.04
C ASN A 192 8.77 -15.82 -5.03
N TRP A 193 8.91 -14.74 -4.26
CA TRP A 193 10.09 -13.88 -4.27
C TRP A 193 11.40 -14.65 -4.13
N SER A 194 11.50 -15.58 -3.19
CA SER A 194 12.70 -16.37 -2.93
C SER A 194 13.15 -17.25 -4.11
N PHE A 195 12.26 -17.52 -5.06
CA PHE A 195 12.58 -18.30 -6.27
C PHE A 195 12.99 -17.43 -7.45
N THR A 196 12.88 -16.10 -7.31
CA THR A 196 13.27 -15.15 -8.37
C THR A 196 14.77 -14.87 -8.35
N GLU A 197 15.29 -14.31 -9.44
CA GLU A 197 16.68 -13.85 -9.51
C GLU A 197 16.98 -12.77 -8.46
N LEU A 198 16.02 -11.88 -8.21
CA LEU A 198 16.14 -10.82 -7.21
C LEU A 198 16.13 -11.40 -5.78
N GLY A 199 15.28 -12.37 -5.50
CA GLY A 199 15.17 -13.01 -4.18
C GLY A 199 16.39 -13.79 -3.72
N LYS A 200 17.35 -14.08 -4.63
CA LYS A 200 18.65 -14.64 -4.24
C LYS A 200 19.47 -13.67 -3.39
N ASN A 201 19.35 -12.37 -3.67
CA ASN A 201 20.19 -11.32 -3.08
C ASN A 201 19.42 -10.35 -2.18
N TYR A 202 18.10 -10.24 -2.35
CA TYR A 202 17.24 -9.29 -1.64
C TYR A 202 16.07 -10.02 -0.98
N ASP A 203 15.66 -9.53 0.17
CA ASP A 203 14.44 -9.91 0.85
C ASP A 203 13.45 -8.73 0.78
N ILE A 204 12.15 -9.01 0.56
CA ILE A 204 11.12 -7.96 0.65
C ILE A 204 11.18 -7.37 2.05
N PHE A 205 11.07 -6.05 2.15
CA PHE A 205 11.16 -5.39 3.45
C PHE A 205 10.02 -5.86 4.36
N GLU A 206 10.39 -6.36 5.53
CA GLU A 206 9.46 -6.85 6.55
C GLU A 206 9.56 -6.01 7.83
N GLU A 207 8.42 -5.83 8.49
CA GLU A 207 8.35 -5.24 9.81
C GLU A 207 7.49 -6.13 10.71
N ASP A 208 8.03 -6.53 11.85
CA ASP A 208 7.39 -7.46 12.80
C ASP A 208 6.92 -8.77 12.15
N GLY A 209 7.65 -9.26 11.12
CA GLY A 209 7.36 -10.49 10.36
C GLY A 209 6.26 -10.34 9.32
N GLU A 210 5.89 -9.10 8.98
CA GLU A 210 4.90 -8.80 7.93
C GLU A 210 5.57 -8.12 6.74
N PRO A 211 5.30 -8.53 5.48
CA PRO A 211 5.96 -8.00 4.27
C PRO A 211 5.44 -6.61 3.90
N VAL A 212 5.77 -5.59 4.69
CA VAL A 212 5.33 -4.20 4.49
C VAL A 212 5.99 -3.51 3.30
N GLY A 213 6.96 -4.16 2.65
CA GLY A 213 7.58 -3.67 1.43
C GLY A 213 6.70 -3.76 0.18
N GLN A 214 5.60 -4.53 0.19
CA GLN A 214 4.65 -4.56 -0.91
C GLN A 214 3.76 -3.31 -0.89
N GLN A 215 3.61 -2.61 -2.04
CA GLN A 215 2.88 -1.34 -2.16
C GLN A 215 3.32 -0.31 -1.11
N TYR A 216 4.64 -0.18 -0.95
CA TYR A 216 5.21 0.73 0.03
C TYR A 216 4.86 2.18 -0.31
N PRO A 217 4.24 2.96 0.61
CA PRO A 217 3.80 4.31 0.33
C PRO A 217 4.99 5.27 0.12
N SER A 218 4.91 6.11 -0.91
CA SER A 218 5.81 7.23 -1.15
C SER A 218 5.04 8.51 -1.44
N ASP A 219 5.73 9.64 -1.49
CA ASP A 219 5.13 10.95 -1.78
C ASP A 219 4.64 11.11 -3.23
N THR A 220 5.03 10.21 -4.13
CA THR A 220 4.66 10.22 -5.55
C THR A 220 3.81 9.01 -5.96
N GLY A 221 3.37 8.21 -5.00
CA GLY A 221 2.58 6.99 -5.20
C GLY A 221 3.20 5.76 -4.55
N PRO A 222 2.49 4.64 -4.49
CA PRO A 222 3.04 3.42 -3.91
C PRO A 222 4.14 2.82 -4.78
N ILE A 223 5.19 2.34 -4.13
CA ILE A 223 6.25 1.53 -4.74
C ILE A 223 5.74 0.08 -4.79
N ASP A 224 5.76 -0.59 -5.94
CA ASP A 224 5.21 -1.95 -6.07
C ASP A 224 5.87 -2.92 -5.09
N VAL A 225 7.22 -2.95 -5.06
CA VAL A 225 7.96 -3.69 -4.03
C VAL A 225 9.19 -2.91 -3.60
N LEU A 226 9.34 -2.72 -2.29
CA LEU A 226 10.56 -2.27 -1.64
C LEU A 226 11.24 -3.47 -0.97
N ALA A 227 12.51 -3.71 -1.31
CA ALA A 227 13.29 -4.81 -0.78
C ALA A 227 14.65 -4.32 -0.24
N ILE A 228 15.27 -5.14 0.58
CA ILE A 228 16.59 -4.87 1.17
C ILE A 228 17.54 -6.02 0.85
N SER A 229 18.79 -5.72 0.52
CA SER A 229 19.79 -6.77 0.32
C SER A 229 20.05 -7.56 1.61
N LYS A 230 20.40 -8.83 1.47
CA LYS A 230 20.67 -9.74 2.62
C LYS A 230 21.80 -9.24 3.51
N ASP A 231 22.73 -8.48 2.96
CA ASP A 231 23.80 -7.82 3.71
C ASP A 231 23.41 -6.41 4.24
N LYS A 232 22.15 -5.97 3.98
CA LYS A 232 21.56 -4.70 4.39
C LYS A 232 22.25 -3.44 3.83
N ARG A 233 23.06 -3.56 2.79
CA ARG A 233 23.80 -2.44 2.18
C ARG A 233 23.06 -1.77 1.04
N GLU A 234 22.05 -2.43 0.48
CA GLU A 234 21.33 -1.91 -0.66
C GLU A 234 19.81 -1.96 -0.40
N LEU A 235 19.12 -0.92 -0.86
CA LEU A 235 17.66 -0.90 -0.96
C LEU A 235 17.28 -1.05 -2.43
N LEU A 236 16.32 -1.93 -2.73
CA LEU A 236 15.85 -2.22 -4.07
C LEU A 236 14.42 -1.72 -4.23
N VAL A 237 14.22 -0.82 -5.17
CA VAL A 237 12.91 -0.35 -5.63
C VAL A 237 12.52 -1.17 -6.86
N VAL A 238 11.39 -1.85 -6.82
CA VAL A 238 10.87 -2.64 -7.94
C VAL A 238 9.62 -1.99 -8.50
N GLU A 239 9.57 -1.87 -9.81
CA GLU A 239 8.41 -1.39 -10.58
C GLU A 239 7.97 -2.47 -11.56
N LEU A 240 6.70 -2.85 -11.53
CA LEU A 240 6.12 -3.91 -12.35
C LEU A 240 5.28 -3.35 -13.50
N LYS A 241 5.38 -3.98 -14.67
CA LYS A 241 4.52 -3.71 -15.82
C LYS A 241 4.02 -5.02 -16.42
N LYS A 242 2.71 -5.18 -16.51
CA LYS A 242 2.06 -6.40 -17.03
C LYS A 242 2.32 -6.68 -18.50
N GLY A 243 2.61 -5.64 -19.27
CA GLY A 243 2.85 -5.74 -20.72
C GLY A 243 4.19 -5.12 -21.08
N ARG A 244 4.20 -4.39 -22.17
CA ARG A 244 5.35 -3.63 -22.64
C ARG A 244 5.56 -2.40 -21.77
N ALA A 245 6.73 -2.25 -21.20
CA ALA A 245 7.10 -1.04 -20.49
C ALA A 245 7.27 0.12 -21.49
N SER A 246 6.82 1.33 -21.11
CA SER A 246 7.14 2.55 -21.83
C SER A 246 8.34 3.24 -21.19
N ASP A 247 9.01 4.15 -21.91
CA ASP A 247 10.10 4.97 -21.38
C ASP A 247 9.71 5.82 -20.14
N ALA A 248 8.43 6.11 -19.98
CA ALA A 248 7.90 6.78 -18.79
C ALA A 248 8.16 6.01 -17.48
N VAL A 249 8.30 4.67 -17.53
CA VAL A 249 8.60 3.85 -16.35
C VAL A 249 9.97 4.18 -15.75
N VAL A 250 10.94 4.59 -16.58
CA VAL A 250 12.28 4.98 -16.11
C VAL A 250 12.20 6.24 -15.23
N GLY A 251 11.40 7.23 -15.64
CA GLY A 251 11.15 8.41 -14.80
C GLY A 251 10.36 8.09 -13.53
N GLN A 252 9.46 7.11 -13.58
CA GLN A 252 8.69 6.67 -12.42
C GLN A 252 9.61 6.03 -11.37
N ILE A 253 10.39 5.03 -11.76
CA ILE A 253 11.30 4.34 -10.84
C ILE A 253 12.37 5.28 -10.28
N GLN A 254 12.86 6.24 -11.08
CA GLN A 254 13.82 7.24 -10.60
C GLN A 254 13.24 8.14 -9.50
N ARG A 255 11.96 8.53 -9.59
CA ARG A 255 11.29 9.29 -8.51
C ARG A 255 11.19 8.48 -7.23
N TYR A 256 10.82 7.20 -7.33
CA TYR A 256 10.79 6.31 -6.18
C TYR A 256 12.16 6.08 -5.57
N MET A 257 13.18 5.85 -6.40
CA MET A 257 14.58 5.72 -5.92
C MET A 257 15.06 7.00 -5.23
N GLY A 258 14.68 8.17 -5.76
CA GLY A 258 14.97 9.47 -5.14
C GLY A 258 14.35 9.57 -3.75
N TYR A 259 13.06 9.27 -3.63
CA TYR A 259 12.36 9.22 -2.35
C TYR A 259 13.04 8.25 -1.35
N VAL A 260 13.30 7.03 -1.77
CA VAL A 260 13.96 6.01 -0.91
C VAL A 260 15.35 6.48 -0.47
N LYS A 261 16.12 7.09 -1.37
CA LYS A 261 17.44 7.62 -1.07
C LYS A 261 17.41 8.75 -0.05
N ASP A 262 16.51 9.70 -0.23
CA ASP A 262 16.46 10.91 0.57
C ASP A 262 15.82 10.67 1.95
N GLU A 263 14.77 9.84 2.00
CA GLU A 263 13.93 9.70 3.19
C GLU A 263 14.19 8.40 3.98
N LEU A 264 14.58 7.29 3.31
CA LEU A 264 14.61 5.96 3.93
C LEU A 264 16.01 5.36 4.06
N ALA A 265 16.92 5.68 3.15
CA ALA A 265 18.25 5.07 3.15
C ALA A 265 19.07 5.50 4.37
N GLU A 266 19.76 4.53 4.97
CA GLU A 266 20.74 4.78 6.02
C GLU A 266 22.08 5.25 5.41
N PRO A 267 22.94 5.93 6.19
CA PRO A 267 24.25 6.35 5.72
C PRO A 267 25.07 5.17 5.16
N GLY A 268 25.47 5.28 3.90
CA GLY A 268 26.26 4.25 3.21
C GLY A 268 25.45 3.20 2.46
N GLN A 269 24.12 3.19 2.58
CA GLN A 269 23.27 2.34 1.73
C GLN A 269 23.17 2.88 0.31
N ILE A 270 23.11 1.97 -0.66
CA ILE A 270 22.93 2.26 -2.08
C ILE A 270 21.48 1.95 -2.44
N VAL A 271 20.84 2.82 -3.23
CA VAL A 271 19.50 2.56 -3.77
C VAL A 271 19.62 2.07 -5.20
N ARG A 272 19.02 0.91 -5.47
CA ARG A 272 18.91 0.29 -6.79
C ARG A 272 17.48 0.25 -7.26
N GLY A 273 17.28 0.15 -8.56
CA GLY A 273 15.98 -0.02 -9.19
C GLY A 273 15.93 -1.29 -10.04
N ALA A 274 14.78 -1.93 -10.08
CA ALA A 274 14.48 -3.03 -10.98
C ALA A 274 13.13 -2.77 -11.68
N ILE A 275 13.14 -2.68 -13.00
CA ILE A 275 11.93 -2.65 -13.82
C ILE A 275 11.68 -4.07 -14.30
N ILE A 276 10.47 -4.59 -14.08
CA ILE A 276 10.07 -5.93 -14.52
C ILE A 276 8.88 -5.78 -15.48
N ALA A 277 9.01 -6.26 -16.71
CA ALA A 277 7.95 -6.19 -17.71
C ALA A 277 7.80 -7.52 -18.47
N PHE A 278 6.65 -7.71 -19.13
CA PHE A 278 6.44 -8.89 -19.97
C PHE A 278 7.26 -8.86 -21.25
N GLU A 279 7.37 -7.68 -21.86
CA GLU A 279 8.07 -7.49 -23.12
C GLU A 279 9.28 -6.56 -22.98
N ASP A 280 10.31 -6.90 -23.74
CA ASP A 280 11.47 -6.04 -23.92
C ASP A 280 11.12 -4.80 -24.79
N ASP A 281 11.65 -3.63 -24.42
CA ASP A 281 11.47 -2.39 -25.17
C ASP A 281 12.81 -1.66 -25.41
N ILE A 282 13.11 -1.40 -26.67
CA ILE A 282 14.35 -0.71 -27.08
C ILE A 282 14.47 0.72 -26.52
N ARG A 283 13.34 1.41 -26.30
CA ARG A 283 13.35 2.78 -25.74
C ARG A 283 13.72 2.73 -24.27
N VAL A 284 13.17 1.77 -23.53
CA VAL A 284 13.54 1.52 -22.12
C VAL A 284 15.04 1.20 -22.04
N ARG A 285 15.54 0.28 -22.86
CA ARG A 285 16.99 -0.04 -22.89
C ARG A 285 17.86 1.18 -23.17
N ARG A 286 17.46 2.02 -24.13
CA ARG A 286 18.21 3.24 -24.46
C ARG A 286 18.19 4.24 -23.30
N ALA A 287 17.04 4.43 -22.65
CA ALA A 287 16.96 5.28 -21.46
C ALA A 287 17.84 4.74 -20.33
N LEU A 288 17.81 3.43 -20.10
CA LEU A 288 18.62 2.79 -19.06
C LEU A 288 20.13 2.78 -19.37
N SER A 289 20.54 2.81 -20.63
CA SER A 289 21.96 2.83 -21.01
C SER A 289 22.73 4.08 -20.52
N VAL A 290 22.02 5.14 -20.16
CA VAL A 290 22.57 6.39 -19.63
C VAL A 290 22.18 6.62 -18.16
N THR A 291 21.53 5.65 -17.50
CA THR A 291 21.20 5.68 -16.08
C THR A 291 22.12 4.74 -15.31
N GLN A 292 22.20 4.94 -14.01
CA GLN A 292 22.97 4.07 -13.11
C GLN A 292 22.03 3.39 -12.11
N ASN A 293 22.42 2.19 -11.69
CA ASN A 293 21.74 1.45 -10.61
C ASN A 293 20.28 1.03 -10.94
N ILE A 294 19.89 0.95 -12.21
CA ILE A 294 18.58 0.43 -12.62
C ILE A 294 18.79 -0.73 -13.58
N GLU A 295 18.19 -1.86 -13.29
CA GLU A 295 18.19 -3.07 -14.09
C GLU A 295 16.82 -3.32 -14.72
N PHE A 296 16.80 -4.01 -15.84
CA PHE A 296 15.58 -4.33 -16.58
C PHE A 296 15.44 -5.84 -16.73
N TYR A 297 14.35 -6.37 -16.21
CA TYR A 297 14.02 -7.79 -16.24
C TYR A 297 12.78 -8.02 -17.11
N THR A 298 12.76 -9.14 -17.80
CA THR A 298 11.54 -9.66 -18.42
C THR A 298 11.08 -10.92 -17.72
N TYR A 299 9.76 -11.11 -17.63
CA TYR A 299 9.18 -12.34 -17.12
C TYR A 299 8.47 -13.10 -18.24
N SER A 300 8.26 -14.39 -18.06
CA SER A 300 7.48 -15.27 -18.95
C SER A 300 6.54 -16.15 -18.15
N ILE A 301 5.39 -16.47 -18.75
CA ILE A 301 4.41 -17.40 -18.18
C ILE A 301 4.46 -18.69 -18.97
N GLN A 302 4.62 -19.84 -18.27
CA GLN A 302 4.63 -21.17 -18.87
C GLN A 302 3.46 -21.99 -18.34
N PHE A 303 2.67 -22.59 -19.26
CA PHE A 303 1.61 -23.51 -18.94
C PHE A 303 2.05 -24.94 -19.21
N LYS A 304 1.89 -25.82 -18.23
CA LYS A 304 2.07 -27.24 -18.40
C LYS A 304 0.73 -27.95 -18.30
N LEU A 305 0.40 -28.74 -19.33
CA LEU A 305 -0.80 -29.55 -19.35
C LEU A 305 -0.40 -31.02 -19.29
N ASP A 306 -0.85 -31.74 -18.28
CA ASP A 306 -0.65 -33.18 -18.14
C ASP A 306 -2.00 -33.89 -18.37
N LYS A 307 -2.00 -34.89 -19.27
CA LYS A 307 -3.19 -35.72 -19.52
C LYS A 307 -3.42 -36.63 -18.33
N VAL A 308 -4.59 -36.51 -17.71
CA VAL A 308 -5.01 -37.46 -16.69
C VAL A 308 -5.53 -38.73 -17.39
N ALA A 309 -4.98 -39.89 -17.07
CA ALA A 309 -5.55 -41.17 -17.49
C ALA A 309 -6.86 -41.38 -16.73
N LEU A 310 -7.97 -41.66 -17.47
CA LEU A 310 -9.28 -42.00 -16.93
C LEU A 310 -9.36 -43.48 -16.58
#